data_16b26616bc66d63bcc1fe6813fe0784c
#
_entry.id   16b26616bc66d63bcc1fe6813fe0784c
#
_cell.length_a   1.000
_cell.length_b   1.000
_cell.length_c   1.000
_cell.angle_alpha   90.00
_cell.angle_beta   90.00
_cell.angle_gamma   90.00
#
_symmetry.space_group_name_H-M   'P 1'
#
loop_
_entity.id
_entity.type
_entity.pdbx_description
1 polymer ?
#
loop_
_entity_poly.entity_id
_entity_poly.type
_entity_poly.pdbx_seq_one_letter_code
_entity_poly.pdbx_strand_id
1 'polypeptide(L)'
;VKDTDKPIAQAVVELPQAGLWAVADGDGNFTVKGVPKGATRFVVSCLGYATTETELDVRAGMGRILLYAPEDNLKLESVVVTAKEAPNAMATSRTIGGNAIDHLQMVNASDISSLLPGGKTINPDLTKDNVFSLRSGGSAAGNASFGTAVEVDGVRISTNASLGEMSGASTRNIASTNIESVEVVTGVPSAEYGDISSGVVKISTRKGKTPYTLVLSTNPRTKQISASKGFDLGTDRGVLNSSVEYTRAMKNPTSPYSSYSRTGIALNYQNTFAKVLRFNFGVTANIGGMNTEDDPDAQVGEWEKVRDNALRANTSLKWLLNKPWILSLIHISEPTRL
;
A
#
# COMPACT_ATOMS: atom_id res chain seq x y z
N VAL A 1 1.87 -27.99 2.33
CA VAL A 1 0.61 -27.39 1.84
C VAL A 1 -0.52 -28.37 2.13
N LYS A 2 -1.61 -27.90 2.76
CA LYS A 2 -2.70 -28.77 3.25
C LYS A 2 -3.40 -29.52 2.14
N ASP A 3 -3.48 -28.93 0.96
CA ASP A 3 -4.23 -29.49 -0.18
C ASP A 3 -3.36 -30.31 -1.16
N THR A 4 -2.04 -30.22 -1.06
CA THR A 4 -1.11 -30.85 -2.01
C THR A 4 -0.08 -31.75 -1.36
N ASP A 5 0.02 -31.81 -0.02
CA ASP A 5 1.05 -32.50 0.78
C ASP A 5 2.50 -32.27 0.28
N LYS A 6 2.73 -31.18 -0.42
CA LYS A 6 4.07 -30.83 -0.89
C LYS A 6 4.92 -30.28 0.25
N PRO A 7 6.17 -30.76 0.41
CA PRO A 7 7.08 -30.22 1.38
C PRO A 7 7.45 -28.75 1.05
N ILE A 8 7.60 -27.94 2.08
CA ILE A 8 8.04 -26.55 1.94
C ILE A 8 9.50 -26.47 2.37
N ALA A 9 10.39 -26.43 1.38
CA ALA A 9 11.81 -26.23 1.63
C ALA A 9 12.10 -24.83 2.16
N GLN A 10 13.08 -24.72 3.06
CA GLN A 10 13.58 -23.46 3.62
C GLN A 10 12.52 -22.64 4.40
N ALA A 11 11.44 -23.28 4.84
CA ALA A 11 10.51 -22.65 5.77
C ALA A 11 11.19 -22.37 7.10
N VAL A 12 10.97 -21.20 7.66
CA VAL A 12 11.42 -20.83 9.00
C VAL A 12 10.30 -21.15 9.98
N VAL A 13 10.60 -21.94 10.99
CA VAL A 13 9.70 -22.29 12.09
C VAL A 13 10.21 -21.60 13.33
N GLU A 14 9.45 -20.66 13.88
CA GLU A 14 9.79 -19.90 15.06
C GLU A 14 8.88 -20.25 16.24
N LEU A 15 9.44 -20.27 17.43
CA LEU A 15 8.74 -20.38 18.70
C LEU A 15 8.99 -19.08 19.49
N PRO A 16 8.20 -18.02 19.26
CA PRO A 16 8.51 -16.70 19.80
C PRO A 16 8.57 -16.65 21.33
N GLN A 17 7.76 -17.48 22.00
CA GLN A 17 7.72 -17.55 23.46
C GLN A 17 8.98 -18.15 24.08
N ALA A 18 9.66 -19.04 23.33
CA ALA A 18 10.86 -19.73 23.78
C ALA A 18 12.16 -19.14 23.18
N GLY A 19 12.04 -18.21 22.22
CA GLY A 19 13.18 -17.66 21.48
C GLY A 19 13.91 -18.70 20.63
N LEU A 20 13.21 -19.79 20.24
CA LEU A 20 13.77 -20.88 19.46
C LEU A 20 13.30 -20.80 18.01
N TRP A 21 14.15 -21.25 17.10
CA TRP A 21 13.80 -21.31 15.68
C TRP A 21 14.55 -22.45 14.96
N ALA A 22 14.02 -22.89 13.83
CA ALA A 22 14.66 -23.83 12.93
C ALA A 22 14.29 -23.52 11.49
N VAL A 23 15.11 -23.99 10.55
CA VAL A 23 14.87 -23.89 9.11
C VAL A 23 14.66 -25.29 8.56
N ALA A 24 13.63 -25.45 7.73
CA ALA A 24 13.34 -26.71 7.06
C ALA A 24 14.37 -26.99 5.95
N ASP A 25 14.75 -28.25 5.80
CA ASP A 25 15.61 -28.74 4.73
C ASP A 25 14.90 -28.78 3.35
N GLY A 26 15.56 -29.33 2.34
CA GLY A 26 14.99 -29.47 1.00
C GLY A 26 13.72 -30.32 0.92
N ASP A 27 13.54 -31.24 1.86
CA ASP A 27 12.41 -32.14 1.99
C ASP A 27 11.36 -31.61 2.98
N GLY A 28 11.51 -30.37 3.45
CA GLY A 28 10.58 -29.73 4.37
C GLY A 28 10.67 -30.23 5.82
N ASN A 29 11.72 -30.98 6.20
CA ASN A 29 11.90 -31.43 7.57
C ASN A 29 12.65 -30.40 8.39
N PHE A 30 12.24 -30.21 9.63
CA PHE A 30 12.90 -29.33 10.58
C PHE A 30 13.04 -30.01 11.96
N THR A 31 13.98 -29.57 12.74
CA THR A 31 14.19 -30.04 14.11
C THR A 31 14.44 -28.89 15.04
N VAL A 32 13.64 -28.73 16.07
CA VAL A 32 13.82 -27.76 17.12
C VAL A 32 14.16 -28.51 18.41
N LYS A 33 15.29 -28.16 19.04
CA LYS A 33 15.72 -28.75 20.32
C LYS A 33 15.35 -27.81 21.48
N GLY A 34 15.02 -28.40 22.64
CA GLY A 34 14.76 -27.61 23.85
C GLY A 34 13.39 -26.93 23.90
N VAL A 35 12.41 -27.46 23.15
CA VAL A 35 11.04 -26.91 23.16
C VAL A 35 10.42 -27.12 24.54
N PRO A 36 9.85 -26.07 25.17
CA PRO A 36 9.14 -26.19 26.45
C PRO A 36 7.94 -27.12 26.34
N LYS A 37 7.64 -27.84 27.44
CA LYS A 37 6.41 -28.64 27.52
C LYS A 37 5.21 -27.71 27.76
N GLY A 38 4.05 -28.08 27.19
CA GLY A 38 2.80 -27.34 27.30
C GLY A 38 2.41 -26.64 26.01
N ALA A 39 1.42 -25.76 26.10
CA ALA A 39 0.92 -24.99 24.97
C ALA A 39 2.02 -24.09 24.39
N THR A 40 2.46 -24.38 23.20
CA THR A 40 3.55 -23.69 22.53
C THR A 40 3.06 -23.20 21.17
N ARG A 41 3.30 -21.92 20.89
CA ARG A 41 2.93 -21.30 19.60
C ARG A 41 4.08 -21.46 18.62
N PHE A 42 3.76 -22.04 17.49
CA PHE A 42 4.64 -22.20 16.33
C PHE A 42 4.22 -21.19 15.25
N VAL A 43 5.17 -20.44 14.75
CA VAL A 43 4.99 -19.52 13.63
C VAL A 43 5.80 -20.06 12.47
N VAL A 44 5.13 -20.36 11.37
CA VAL A 44 5.76 -20.85 10.13
C VAL A 44 5.74 -19.73 9.11
N SER A 45 6.91 -19.38 8.62
CA SER A 45 7.07 -18.37 7.56
C SER A 45 7.95 -18.93 6.43
N CYS A 46 7.53 -18.71 5.20
CA CYS A 46 8.30 -19.04 4.01
C CYS A 46 7.92 -18.08 2.88
N LEU A 47 8.88 -17.75 2.04
CA LEU A 47 8.62 -16.90 0.89
C LEU A 47 7.69 -17.61 -0.12
N GLY A 48 6.57 -16.97 -0.47
CA GLY A 48 5.54 -17.57 -1.34
C GLY A 48 4.47 -18.35 -0.58
N TYR A 49 4.47 -18.30 0.75
CA TYR A 49 3.47 -18.91 1.61
C TYR A 49 2.99 -17.91 2.66
N ALA A 50 1.71 -17.98 3.01
CA ALA A 50 1.18 -17.17 4.08
C ALA A 50 1.77 -17.59 5.42
N THR A 51 2.19 -16.62 6.22
CA THR A 51 2.66 -16.90 7.59
C THR A 51 1.53 -17.51 8.39
N THR A 52 1.77 -18.69 8.94
CA THR A 52 0.77 -19.45 9.67
C THR A 52 1.20 -19.63 11.12
N GLU A 53 0.27 -19.43 12.02
CA GLU A 53 0.44 -19.61 13.45
C GLU A 53 -0.37 -20.85 13.89
N THR A 54 0.27 -21.74 14.62
CA THR A 54 -0.36 -22.95 15.15
C THR A 54 0.05 -23.12 16.60
N GLU A 55 -0.91 -23.33 17.48
CA GLU A 55 -0.66 -23.63 18.89
C GLU A 55 -0.78 -25.15 19.11
N LEU A 56 0.25 -25.74 19.68
CA LEU A 56 0.31 -27.19 19.97
C LEU A 56 0.71 -27.42 21.41
N ASP A 57 0.09 -28.40 22.04
CA ASP A 57 0.46 -28.88 23.39
C ASP A 57 1.63 -29.86 23.29
N VAL A 58 2.83 -29.37 23.54
CA VAL A 58 4.08 -30.14 23.42
C VAL A 58 4.25 -31.07 24.62
N ARG A 59 4.36 -32.38 24.37
CA ARG A 59 4.53 -33.42 25.39
C ARG A 59 5.82 -34.22 25.19
N ALA A 60 6.35 -34.78 26.25
CA ALA A 60 7.49 -35.66 26.14
C ALA A 60 7.14 -36.91 25.35
N GLY A 61 7.99 -37.31 24.39
CA GLY A 61 7.75 -38.45 23.50
C GLY A 61 6.77 -38.18 22.37
N MET A 62 6.43 -36.90 22.11
CA MET A 62 5.62 -36.51 20.95
C MET A 62 6.33 -36.91 19.66
N GLY A 63 5.59 -37.57 18.78
CA GLY A 63 6.09 -37.98 17.49
C GLY A 63 6.25 -36.80 16.51
N ARG A 64 6.39 -37.13 15.23
CA ARG A 64 6.49 -36.13 14.16
C ARG A 64 5.24 -35.26 14.10
N ILE A 65 5.43 -33.95 14.09
CA ILE A 65 4.36 -32.98 13.87
C ILE A 65 4.39 -32.46 12.44
N LEU A 66 3.21 -32.19 11.89
CA LEU A 66 3.06 -31.57 10.57
C LEU A 66 2.51 -30.18 10.75
N LEU A 67 3.22 -29.18 10.24
CA LEU A 67 2.78 -27.80 10.18
C LEU A 67 2.45 -27.46 8.73
N TYR A 68 1.31 -26.85 8.51
CA TYR A 68 0.84 -26.49 7.18
C TYR A 68 0.88 -24.99 6.99
N ALA A 69 1.40 -24.54 5.86
CA ALA A 69 1.28 -23.16 5.42
C ALA A 69 0.61 -23.15 4.03
N PRO A 70 -0.48 -22.39 3.85
CA PRO A 70 -1.12 -22.25 2.54
C PRO A 70 -0.18 -21.48 1.62
N GLU A 71 -0.18 -21.82 0.33
CA GLU A 71 0.53 -21.02 -0.66
C GLU A 71 -0.04 -19.59 -0.61
N ASP A 72 0.85 -18.63 -0.42
CA ASP A 72 0.52 -17.22 -0.60
C ASP A 72 0.47 -16.97 -2.12
N ASN A 73 -0.66 -17.31 -2.71
CA ASN A 73 -0.91 -17.13 -4.13
C ASN A 73 -1.06 -15.65 -4.49
N LEU A 74 -0.32 -14.75 -3.81
CA LEU A 74 -0.40 -13.30 -4.06
C LEU A 74 -1.86 -12.80 -4.16
N LYS A 75 -2.80 -13.56 -3.59
CA LYS A 75 -4.17 -13.10 -3.43
C LYS A 75 -4.11 -11.96 -2.45
N LEU A 76 -4.64 -10.84 -2.87
CA LEU A 76 -5.09 -9.78 -1.99
C LEU A 76 -5.98 -10.41 -0.93
N GLU A 77 -5.40 -10.76 0.23
CA GLU A 77 -6.25 -11.04 1.38
C GLU A 77 -7.01 -9.76 1.66
N SER A 78 -8.32 -9.89 1.74
CA SER A 78 -9.16 -8.82 2.25
C SER A 78 -8.68 -8.53 3.67
N VAL A 79 -7.84 -7.52 3.82
CA VAL A 79 -7.34 -7.10 5.13
C VAL A 79 -8.54 -6.57 5.91
N VAL A 80 -9.01 -7.38 6.82
CA VAL A 80 -9.92 -6.91 7.87
C VAL A 80 -9.17 -5.80 8.61
N VAL A 81 -9.80 -4.65 8.77
CA VAL A 81 -9.25 -3.53 9.54
C VAL A 81 -8.92 -4.02 10.93
N THR A 82 -7.68 -4.36 11.14
CA THR A 82 -7.17 -4.72 12.48
C THR A 82 -6.31 -3.56 12.93
N ALA A 83 -6.83 -2.76 13.85
CA ALA A 83 -5.99 -1.82 14.60
C ALA A 83 -5.04 -2.66 15.46
N LYS A 84 -3.80 -2.85 15.02
CA LYS A 84 -2.74 -3.39 15.87
C LYS A 84 -2.15 -2.22 16.66
N GLU A 85 -2.63 -2.04 17.87
CA GLU A 85 -1.89 -1.25 18.86
C GLU A 85 -0.74 -2.12 19.36
N ALA A 86 0.50 -1.76 19.02
CA ALA A 86 1.65 -2.33 19.70
C ALA A 86 1.68 -1.80 21.14
N PRO A 87 1.76 -2.65 22.18
CA PRO A 87 1.60 -2.25 23.58
C PRO A 87 2.57 -1.17 24.06
N ASN A 88 3.64 -0.92 23.34
CA ASN A 88 4.71 0.03 23.71
C ASN A 88 5.03 1.06 22.59
N ALA A 89 4.19 1.20 21.57
CA ALA A 89 4.46 2.16 20.52
C ALA A 89 3.87 3.54 20.87
N MET A 90 4.69 4.57 20.83
CA MET A 90 4.25 5.98 20.91
C MET A 90 3.46 6.42 19.69
N ALA A 91 3.39 5.60 18.65
CA ALA A 91 2.64 5.81 17.43
C ALA A 91 1.44 4.87 17.33
N THR A 92 0.30 5.40 16.94
CA THR A 92 -0.90 4.61 16.64
C THR A 92 -0.97 4.39 15.14
N SER A 93 -0.92 3.14 14.70
CA SER A 93 -1.09 2.76 13.29
C SER A 93 -2.51 2.24 13.05
N ARG A 94 -3.13 2.67 11.95
CA ARG A 94 -4.42 2.19 11.47
C ARG A 94 -4.32 1.83 10.02
N THR A 95 -4.70 0.60 9.69
CA THR A 95 -4.74 0.13 8.30
C THR A 95 -6.20 0.07 7.82
N ILE A 96 -6.45 0.71 6.70
CA ILE A 96 -7.73 0.71 6.00
C ILE A 96 -7.55 -0.16 4.77
N GLY A 97 -8.27 -1.28 4.72
CA GLY A 97 -8.15 -2.25 3.63
C GLY A 97 -9.07 -1.96 2.45
N GLY A 98 -8.86 -2.70 1.35
CA GLY A 98 -9.55 -2.52 0.08
C GLY A 98 -11.07 -2.55 0.18
N ASN A 99 -11.65 -3.43 0.98
CA ASN A 99 -13.10 -3.48 1.15
C ASN A 99 -13.69 -2.17 1.67
N ALA A 100 -13.04 -1.54 2.67
CA ALA A 100 -13.48 -0.26 3.21
C ALA A 100 -13.30 0.87 2.18
N ILE A 101 -12.21 0.79 1.40
CA ILE A 101 -11.89 1.72 0.31
C ILE A 101 -12.94 1.63 -0.81
N ASP A 102 -13.29 0.42 -1.22
CA ASP A 102 -14.30 0.20 -2.27
C ASP A 102 -15.70 0.69 -1.83
N HIS A 103 -16.06 0.54 -0.56
CA HIS A 103 -17.32 1.08 -0.01
C HIS A 103 -17.33 2.61 0.06
N LEU A 104 -16.18 3.25 0.26
CA LEU A 104 -16.08 4.70 0.33
C LEU A 104 -16.26 5.39 -1.04
N GLN A 105 -16.13 4.64 -2.14
CA GLN A 105 -16.19 5.18 -3.52
C GLN A 105 -15.29 6.40 -3.71
N MET A 106 -14.04 6.27 -3.29
CA MET A 106 -13.07 7.35 -3.33
C MET A 106 -12.81 7.87 -4.73
N VAL A 107 -12.72 9.16 -4.84
CA VAL A 107 -12.22 9.86 -6.04
C VAL A 107 -10.78 10.28 -5.86
N ASN A 108 -10.40 10.57 -4.63
CA ASN A 108 -9.05 10.98 -4.23
C ASN A 108 -8.57 10.16 -3.04
N ALA A 109 -7.27 9.93 -2.95
CA ALA A 109 -6.68 9.23 -1.81
C ALA A 109 -6.91 9.95 -0.47
N SER A 110 -7.03 11.29 -0.47
CA SER A 110 -7.32 12.06 0.74
C SER A 110 -8.72 11.81 1.33
N ASP A 111 -9.65 11.24 0.55
CA ASP A 111 -11.02 10.93 1.02
C ASP A 111 -11.02 9.90 2.15
N ILE A 112 -9.95 9.11 2.26
CA ILE A 112 -9.70 8.17 3.37
C ILE A 112 -9.69 8.86 4.73
N SER A 113 -9.36 10.14 4.78
CA SER A 113 -9.38 10.90 6.03
C SER A 113 -10.75 10.87 6.71
N SER A 114 -11.83 10.69 5.96
CA SER A 114 -13.21 10.56 6.50
C SER A 114 -13.40 9.29 7.34
N LEU A 115 -12.61 8.25 7.14
CA LEU A 115 -12.63 7.00 7.91
C LEU A 115 -11.78 7.06 9.19
N LEU A 116 -11.04 8.14 9.38
CA LEU A 116 -10.22 8.33 10.56
C LEU A 116 -11.04 8.99 11.68
N PRO A 117 -10.71 8.72 12.96
CA PRO A 117 -11.36 9.39 14.08
C PRO A 117 -11.17 10.90 14.00
N GLY A 118 -12.28 11.63 14.08
CA GLY A 118 -12.30 13.08 13.91
C GLY A 118 -12.19 13.53 12.45
N GLY A 119 -12.17 12.59 11.51
CA GLY A 119 -12.23 12.89 10.09
C GLY A 119 -13.58 13.52 9.69
N LYS A 120 -13.52 14.41 8.72
CA LYS A 120 -14.73 15.04 8.15
C LYS A 120 -15.00 14.43 6.79
N THR A 121 -16.27 14.13 6.52
CA THR A 121 -16.70 13.81 5.16
C THR A 121 -16.68 15.09 4.35
N ILE A 122 -15.79 15.15 3.36
CA ILE A 122 -15.68 16.25 2.43
C ILE A 122 -16.13 15.74 1.07
N ASN A 123 -16.92 16.52 0.34
CA ASN A 123 -17.24 16.18 -1.04
C ASN A 123 -15.93 16.16 -1.85
N PRO A 124 -15.63 15.05 -2.54
CA PRO A 124 -14.41 14.95 -3.33
C PRO A 124 -14.38 16.04 -4.40
N ASP A 125 -13.33 16.83 -4.43
CA ASP A 125 -13.13 17.89 -5.41
C ASP A 125 -11.69 17.83 -5.94
N LEU A 126 -11.52 17.25 -7.12
CA LEU A 126 -10.22 17.16 -7.78
C LEU A 126 -9.78 18.47 -8.44
N THR A 127 -10.64 19.49 -8.50
CA THR A 127 -10.26 20.80 -9.05
C THR A 127 -9.46 21.64 -8.06
N LYS A 128 -9.31 21.17 -6.81
CA LYS A 128 -8.47 21.76 -5.77
C LYS A 128 -7.34 20.82 -5.38
N ASP A 129 -6.31 21.39 -4.78
CA ASP A 129 -5.28 20.57 -4.13
C ASP A 129 -5.87 19.81 -2.96
N ASN A 130 -5.68 18.51 -2.97
CA ASN A 130 -6.14 17.62 -1.93
C ASN A 130 -4.93 17.10 -1.16
N VAL A 131 -4.78 17.57 0.06
CA VAL A 131 -3.66 17.25 0.94
C VAL A 131 -4.17 16.46 2.13
N PHE A 132 -3.46 15.41 2.51
CA PHE A 132 -3.70 14.75 3.78
C PHE A 132 -3.34 15.69 4.93
N SER A 133 -4.28 15.92 5.83
CA SER A 133 -4.04 16.67 7.07
C SER A 133 -4.39 15.77 8.25
N LEU A 134 -3.36 15.31 8.95
CA LEU A 134 -3.48 14.59 10.21
C LEU A 134 -3.21 15.59 11.33
N ARG A 135 -4.18 15.82 12.22
CA ARG A 135 -4.06 16.73 13.38
C ARG A 135 -3.61 18.16 13.03
N SER A 136 -4.19 18.75 12.02
CA SER A 136 -3.97 20.18 11.80
C SER A 136 -4.60 20.98 12.92
N GLY A 137 -3.82 21.42 13.86
CA GLY A 137 -4.19 22.53 14.73
C GLY A 137 -4.33 23.76 13.85
N GLY A 138 -5.55 24.19 13.67
CA GLY A 138 -6.10 25.20 12.78
C GLY A 138 -5.35 26.50 12.56
N SER A 139 -4.15 26.46 12.05
CA SER A 139 -3.46 27.63 11.53
C SER A 139 -2.94 27.31 10.14
N ALA A 140 -3.50 27.98 9.17
CA ALA A 140 -3.09 27.95 7.77
C ALA A 140 -1.66 28.46 7.52
N ALA A 141 -0.94 28.86 8.55
CA ALA A 141 0.38 29.48 8.47
C ALA A 141 1.54 28.53 8.86
N GLY A 142 1.27 27.32 9.29
CA GLY A 142 2.33 26.35 9.61
C GLY A 142 2.74 25.58 8.38
N ASN A 143 4.02 25.50 8.10
CA ASN A 143 4.65 24.68 7.07
C ASN A 143 3.94 23.35 6.82
N ALA A 144 2.95 23.33 5.94
CA ALA A 144 2.24 22.12 5.55
C ALA A 144 3.18 21.08 4.94
N SER A 145 4.34 21.52 4.45
CA SER A 145 5.42 20.65 3.98
C SER A 145 6.04 19.77 5.06
N PHE A 146 5.98 20.18 6.34
CA PHE A 146 6.46 19.40 7.48
C PHE A 146 5.34 18.68 8.25
N GLY A 147 4.09 18.73 7.77
CA GLY A 147 2.95 18.19 8.48
C GLY A 147 2.84 16.69 8.39
N THR A 148 2.24 16.21 7.32
CA THR A 148 1.95 14.81 7.06
C THR A 148 2.75 14.33 5.86
N ALA A 149 3.54 13.27 6.01
CA ALA A 149 4.16 12.62 4.86
C ALA A 149 3.18 11.66 4.21
N VAL A 150 3.24 11.59 2.88
CA VAL A 150 2.50 10.60 2.09
C VAL A 150 3.49 9.76 1.30
N GLU A 151 3.36 8.45 1.40
CA GLU A 151 4.16 7.48 0.67
C GLU A 151 3.26 6.61 -0.22
N VAL A 152 3.72 6.34 -1.42
CA VAL A 152 3.08 5.37 -2.32
C VAL A 152 4.08 4.26 -2.61
N ASP A 153 3.77 3.04 -2.18
CA ASP A 153 4.65 1.87 -2.31
C ASP A 153 6.07 2.07 -1.75
N GLY A 154 6.18 2.80 -0.62
CA GLY A 154 7.46 3.11 0.02
C GLY A 154 8.19 4.31 -0.57
N VAL A 155 7.60 5.00 -1.54
CA VAL A 155 8.15 6.21 -2.15
C VAL A 155 7.43 7.43 -1.61
N ARG A 156 8.16 8.31 -0.93
CA ARG A 156 7.61 9.56 -0.41
C ARG A 156 7.23 10.51 -1.53
N ILE A 157 6.02 11.03 -1.47
CA ILE A 157 5.58 12.09 -2.38
C ILE A 157 6.22 13.40 -1.93
N SER A 158 6.71 14.18 -2.90
CA SER A 158 7.28 15.48 -2.61
C SER A 158 6.23 16.41 -2.00
N THR A 159 6.61 17.04 -0.92
CA THR A 159 5.83 18.08 -0.23
C THR A 159 6.18 19.49 -0.74
N ASN A 160 7.20 19.61 -1.60
CA ASN A 160 7.60 20.88 -2.17
C ASN A 160 6.55 21.33 -3.16
N ALA A 161 5.91 22.42 -2.84
CA ALA A 161 5.02 23.08 -3.78
C ALA A 161 5.80 23.64 -4.97
N SER A 162 5.16 23.70 -6.09
CA SER A 162 5.63 24.50 -7.22
C SER A 162 5.58 25.97 -6.83
N LEU A 163 6.70 26.69 -7.00
CA LEU A 163 6.78 28.15 -7.01
C LEU A 163 5.98 28.88 -5.91
N GLY A 164 6.39 28.71 -4.66
CA GLY A 164 6.03 29.66 -3.60
C GLY A 164 4.87 29.29 -2.69
N GLU A 165 4.12 28.22 -2.96
CA GLU A 165 3.08 27.75 -2.05
C GLU A 165 3.49 26.44 -1.39
N MET A 166 3.61 26.44 -0.06
CA MET A 166 3.95 25.25 0.74
C MET A 166 2.66 24.52 1.14
N SER A 167 1.99 23.89 0.18
CA SER A 167 0.67 23.30 0.38
C SER A 167 0.69 21.84 0.86
N GLY A 168 1.85 21.22 1.01
CA GLY A 168 1.98 19.80 1.39
C GLY A 168 1.91 18.85 0.20
N ALA A 169 1.81 17.54 0.46
CA ALA A 169 1.78 16.52 -0.57
C ALA A 169 0.38 16.43 -1.21
N SER A 170 0.24 16.90 -2.45
CA SER A 170 -1.01 16.72 -3.20
C SER A 170 -1.22 15.27 -3.57
N THR A 171 -2.40 14.74 -3.26
CA THR A 171 -2.81 13.37 -3.61
C THR A 171 -3.62 13.29 -4.88
N ARG A 172 -3.82 14.41 -5.54
CA ARG A 172 -4.64 14.55 -6.75
C ARG A 172 -4.16 13.67 -7.90
N ASN A 173 -2.86 13.46 -7.98
CA ASN A 173 -2.22 12.62 -8.99
C ASN A 173 -2.00 11.16 -8.55
N ILE A 174 -2.80 10.65 -7.62
CA ILE A 174 -2.83 9.23 -7.23
C ILE A 174 -4.13 8.62 -7.73
N ALA A 175 -4.02 7.59 -8.56
CA ALA A 175 -5.18 6.84 -9.04
C ALA A 175 -5.86 6.11 -7.87
N SER A 176 -7.09 6.50 -7.55
CA SER A 176 -7.81 5.98 -6.37
C SER A 176 -8.23 4.52 -6.52
N THR A 177 -8.54 4.09 -7.74
CA THR A 177 -9.00 2.71 -8.01
C THR A 177 -7.88 1.67 -7.93
N ASN A 178 -6.61 2.11 -7.95
CA ASN A 178 -5.45 1.22 -7.83
C ASN A 178 -4.95 1.10 -6.37
N ILE A 179 -5.63 1.67 -5.40
CA ILE A 179 -5.26 1.59 -3.99
C ILE A 179 -5.77 0.27 -3.42
N GLU A 180 -4.88 -0.50 -2.79
CA GLU A 180 -5.18 -1.74 -2.09
C GLU A 180 -5.45 -1.49 -0.60
N SER A 181 -4.56 -0.72 0.02
CA SER A 181 -4.67 -0.39 1.44
C SER A 181 -4.00 0.93 1.75
N VAL A 182 -4.43 1.54 2.84
CA VAL A 182 -3.80 2.74 3.37
C VAL A 182 -3.54 2.55 4.85
N GLU A 183 -2.27 2.69 5.22
CA GLU A 183 -1.85 2.70 6.62
C GLU A 183 -1.61 4.14 7.05
N VAL A 184 -2.28 4.55 8.12
CA VAL A 184 -2.12 5.89 8.71
C VAL A 184 -1.44 5.75 10.06
N VAL A 185 -0.24 6.27 10.16
CA VAL A 185 0.56 6.31 11.38
C VAL A 185 0.46 7.70 11.98
N THR A 186 -0.13 7.80 13.17
CA THR A 186 -0.28 9.05 13.93
C THR A 186 0.56 9.00 15.22
N GLY A 187 1.04 10.13 15.68
CA GLY A 187 1.92 10.22 16.85
C GLY A 187 3.36 10.51 16.44
N VAL A 188 4.30 10.00 17.22
CA VAL A 188 5.73 10.15 16.92
C VAL A 188 6.12 9.04 15.93
N PRO A 189 6.40 9.37 14.68
CA PRO A 189 6.83 8.38 13.70
C PRO A 189 8.22 7.83 14.04
N SER A 190 8.59 6.70 13.43
CA SER A 190 9.92 6.13 13.53
C SER A 190 11.00 7.13 13.09
N ALA A 191 12.21 7.01 13.62
CA ALA A 191 13.35 7.86 13.29
C ALA A 191 13.77 7.80 11.80
N GLU A 192 13.27 6.83 11.05
CA GLU A 192 13.46 6.75 9.58
C GLU A 192 12.73 7.87 8.82
N TYR A 193 11.72 8.48 9.46
CA TYR A 193 10.96 9.58 8.88
C TYR A 193 11.48 10.91 9.43
N GLY A 194 12.32 11.59 8.67
CA GLY A 194 12.69 12.97 8.93
C GLY A 194 11.59 13.95 8.55
N ASP A 195 11.62 15.15 9.12
CA ASP A 195 10.78 16.29 8.74
C ASP A 195 9.25 16.06 8.78
N ILE A 196 8.77 15.31 9.77
CA ILE A 196 7.35 15.00 9.95
C ILE A 196 6.90 15.40 11.35
N SER A 197 5.82 16.15 11.42
CA SER A 197 5.25 16.60 12.69
C SER A 197 3.91 15.95 13.05
N SER A 198 3.14 15.49 12.06
CA SER A 198 1.75 15.07 12.26
C SER A 198 1.49 13.59 12.03
N GLY A 199 2.32 12.93 11.24
CA GLY A 199 2.21 11.51 10.94
C GLY A 199 2.54 11.13 9.50
N VAL A 200 2.36 9.85 9.18
CA VAL A 200 2.68 9.27 7.87
C VAL A 200 1.45 8.56 7.33
N VAL A 201 1.15 8.77 6.06
CA VAL A 201 0.14 8.02 5.30
C VAL A 201 0.86 7.16 4.27
N LYS A 202 0.78 5.85 4.42
CA LYS A 202 1.38 4.88 3.50
C LYS A 202 0.30 4.28 2.63
N ILE A 203 0.38 4.51 1.34
CA ILE A 203 -0.54 4.00 0.34
C ILE A 203 0.11 2.81 -0.35
N SER A 204 -0.55 1.67 -0.31
CA SER A 204 -0.13 0.49 -1.06
C SER A 204 -1.01 0.33 -2.29
N THR A 205 -0.40 0.16 -3.46
CA THR A 205 -1.12 -0.10 -4.69
C THR A 205 -1.41 -1.59 -4.85
N ARG A 206 -2.44 -1.91 -5.64
CA ARG A 206 -2.84 -3.28 -5.93
C ARG A 206 -1.71 -4.04 -6.63
N LYS A 207 -1.36 -5.20 -6.08
CA LYS A 207 -0.29 -6.08 -6.56
C LYS A 207 -0.80 -7.51 -6.64
N GLY A 208 -0.06 -8.35 -7.36
CA GLY A 208 -0.38 -9.76 -7.42
C GLY A 208 -1.43 -10.12 -8.47
N LYS A 209 -1.87 -11.37 -8.42
CA LYS A 209 -2.87 -11.94 -9.33
C LYS A 209 -4.26 -11.46 -8.95
N THR A 210 -4.92 -10.74 -9.82
CA THR A 210 -6.30 -10.26 -9.63
C THR A 210 -7.16 -10.60 -10.85
N PRO A 211 -8.47 -10.79 -10.68
CA PRO A 211 -9.38 -10.96 -11.82
C PRO A 211 -9.46 -9.68 -12.66
N TYR A 212 -10.09 -9.76 -13.82
CA TYR A 212 -10.48 -8.56 -14.56
C TYR A 212 -11.45 -7.76 -13.70
N THR A 213 -11.11 -6.51 -13.46
CA THR A 213 -11.95 -5.60 -12.69
C THR A 213 -12.18 -4.35 -13.52
N LEU A 214 -13.44 -4.03 -13.74
CA LEU A 214 -13.89 -2.79 -14.36
C LEU A 214 -14.68 -2.00 -13.33
N VAL A 215 -14.26 -0.77 -13.05
CA VAL A 215 -14.96 0.13 -12.13
C VAL A 215 -15.47 1.33 -12.91
N LEU A 216 -16.75 1.57 -12.80
CA LEU A 216 -17.44 2.75 -13.32
C LEU A 216 -18.02 3.50 -12.14
N SER A 217 -17.58 4.71 -11.90
CA SER A 217 -18.08 5.58 -10.83
C SER A 217 -18.53 6.89 -11.42
N THR A 218 -19.71 7.34 -11.01
CA THR A 218 -20.25 8.63 -11.43
C THR A 218 -20.96 9.30 -10.27
N ASN A 219 -20.65 10.55 -10.07
CA ASN A 219 -21.39 11.46 -9.20
C ASN A 219 -21.60 12.79 -9.94
N PRO A 220 -22.36 13.75 -9.43
CA PRO A 220 -22.64 14.99 -10.15
C PRO A 220 -21.40 15.76 -10.59
N ARG A 221 -20.27 15.64 -9.86
CA ARG A 221 -19.04 16.37 -10.16
C ARG A 221 -17.97 15.52 -10.82
N THR A 222 -17.97 14.19 -10.63
CA THR A 222 -16.88 13.34 -11.08
C THR A 222 -17.38 12.13 -11.83
N LYS A 223 -16.68 11.83 -12.91
CA LYS A 223 -16.85 10.61 -13.71
C LYS A 223 -15.52 9.88 -13.74
N GLN A 224 -15.53 8.58 -13.42
CA GLN A 224 -14.35 7.76 -13.36
C GLN A 224 -14.61 6.42 -14.01
N ILE A 225 -13.64 5.96 -14.79
CA ILE A 225 -13.60 4.63 -15.36
C ILE A 225 -12.21 4.05 -15.11
N SER A 226 -12.15 2.81 -14.67
CA SER A 226 -10.89 2.10 -14.56
C SER A 226 -11.02 0.64 -14.95
N ALA A 227 -9.93 0.09 -15.45
CA ALA A 227 -9.79 -1.33 -15.75
C ALA A 227 -8.48 -1.81 -15.15
N SER A 228 -8.51 -2.97 -14.50
CA SER A 228 -7.32 -3.58 -13.93
C SER A 228 -7.32 -5.10 -14.08
N LYS A 229 -6.10 -5.68 -14.12
CA LYS A 229 -5.88 -7.12 -14.19
C LYS A 229 -4.52 -7.48 -13.63
N GLY A 230 -4.48 -8.52 -12.81
CA GLY A 230 -3.25 -9.20 -12.41
C GLY A 230 -3.05 -10.47 -13.22
N PHE A 231 -2.02 -10.49 -14.05
CA PHE A 231 -1.66 -11.61 -14.91
C PHE A 231 -0.67 -12.52 -14.19
N ASP A 232 -1.03 -13.78 -14.07
CA ASP A 232 -0.07 -14.82 -13.70
C ASP A 232 0.72 -15.22 -14.96
N LEU A 233 2.01 -14.95 -14.95
CA LEU A 233 2.88 -15.24 -16.08
C LEU A 233 3.37 -16.70 -16.10
N GLY A 234 2.90 -17.50 -15.14
CA GLY A 234 3.24 -18.91 -15.00
C GLY A 234 4.35 -19.17 -13.99
N THR A 235 4.66 -20.46 -13.82
CA THR A 235 5.65 -20.92 -12.84
C THR A 235 6.99 -20.22 -13.06
N ASP A 236 7.55 -19.64 -12.01
CA ASP A 236 8.84 -18.95 -11.97
C ASP A 236 8.94 -17.62 -12.78
N ARG A 237 7.86 -17.17 -13.43
CA ARG A 237 7.83 -15.91 -14.20
C ARG A 237 7.19 -14.75 -13.44
N GLY A 238 6.58 -15.04 -12.29
CA GLY A 238 5.97 -14.03 -11.44
C GLY A 238 4.60 -13.55 -11.88
N VAL A 239 4.20 -12.42 -11.37
CA VAL A 239 2.89 -11.81 -11.59
C VAL A 239 3.06 -10.37 -12.04
N LEU A 240 2.30 -9.99 -13.08
CA LEU A 240 2.22 -8.63 -13.58
C LEU A 240 0.81 -8.09 -13.31
N ASN A 241 0.71 -7.07 -12.49
CA ASN A 241 -0.54 -6.33 -12.30
C ASN A 241 -0.50 -5.06 -13.15
N SER A 242 -1.56 -4.80 -13.90
CA SER A 242 -1.73 -3.60 -14.71
C SER A 242 -3.07 -2.93 -14.41
N SER A 243 -3.07 -1.61 -14.35
CA SER A 243 -4.30 -0.83 -14.20
C SER A 243 -4.23 0.44 -15.04
N VAL A 244 -5.39 0.83 -15.55
CA VAL A 244 -5.60 2.09 -16.26
C VAL A 244 -6.84 2.73 -15.67
N GLU A 245 -6.76 4.02 -15.35
CA GLU A 245 -7.85 4.81 -14.81
C GLU A 245 -7.96 6.12 -15.60
N TYR A 246 -9.17 6.50 -15.93
CA TYR A 246 -9.49 7.86 -16.40
C TYR A 246 -10.51 8.49 -15.47
N THR A 247 -10.19 9.69 -14.98
CA THR A 247 -11.07 10.46 -14.10
C THR A 247 -11.21 11.87 -14.66
N ARG A 248 -12.45 12.35 -14.72
CA ARG A 248 -12.77 13.74 -15.02
C ARG A 248 -13.66 14.31 -13.92
N ALA A 249 -13.24 15.41 -13.35
CA ALA A 249 -13.96 16.12 -12.31
C ALA A 249 -14.26 17.55 -12.75
N MET A 250 -15.43 18.07 -12.38
CA MET A 250 -15.88 19.45 -12.65
C MET A 250 -16.03 20.18 -11.33
N LYS A 251 -15.61 21.42 -11.27
CA LYS A 251 -15.76 22.28 -10.08
C LYS A 251 -17.24 22.49 -9.75
N ASN A 252 -18.04 22.75 -10.76
CA ASN A 252 -19.48 22.90 -10.63
C ASN A 252 -20.20 22.13 -11.74
N PRO A 253 -21.19 21.27 -11.42
CA PRO A 253 -21.94 20.54 -12.43
C PRO A 253 -22.77 21.44 -13.39
N THR A 254 -23.18 22.60 -12.91
CA THR A 254 -23.98 23.56 -13.68
C THR A 254 -23.12 24.55 -14.49
N SER A 255 -21.83 24.66 -14.16
CA SER A 255 -20.84 25.49 -14.87
C SER A 255 -19.60 24.66 -15.14
N PRO A 256 -19.56 23.88 -16.22
CA PRO A 256 -18.50 22.88 -16.46
C PRO A 256 -17.19 23.47 -17.00
N TYR A 257 -17.06 24.79 -17.00
CA TYR A 257 -15.91 25.50 -17.57
C TYR A 257 -14.60 25.29 -16.82
N SER A 258 -14.66 24.87 -15.53
CA SER A 258 -13.47 24.49 -14.78
C SER A 258 -13.53 22.98 -14.49
N SER A 259 -12.56 22.26 -15.05
CA SER A 259 -12.48 20.80 -14.93
C SER A 259 -11.05 20.33 -14.69
N TYR A 260 -10.93 19.20 -13.98
CA TYR A 260 -9.70 18.44 -13.85
C TYR A 260 -9.85 17.09 -14.52
N SER A 261 -8.86 16.68 -15.28
CA SER A 261 -8.79 15.34 -15.84
C SER A 261 -7.48 14.64 -15.52
N ARG A 262 -7.56 13.33 -15.32
CA ARG A 262 -6.39 12.50 -15.01
C ARG A 262 -6.51 11.16 -15.71
N THR A 263 -5.43 10.75 -16.36
CA THR A 263 -5.22 9.37 -16.83
C THR A 263 -4.12 8.77 -16.00
N GLY A 264 -4.44 7.74 -15.23
CA GLY A 264 -3.51 6.96 -14.42
C GLY A 264 -3.20 5.63 -15.10
N ILE A 265 -1.93 5.27 -15.17
CA ILE A 265 -1.46 3.97 -15.65
C ILE A 265 -0.52 3.42 -14.60
N ALA A 266 -0.75 2.20 -14.14
CA ALA A 266 0.15 1.53 -13.22
C ALA A 266 0.48 0.13 -13.70
N LEU A 267 1.75 -0.24 -13.53
CA LEU A 267 2.30 -1.56 -13.81
C LEU A 267 3.09 -2.00 -12.59
N ASN A 268 2.76 -3.15 -12.02
CA ASN A 268 3.47 -3.74 -10.90
C ASN A 268 3.87 -5.17 -11.26
N TYR A 269 5.16 -5.44 -11.28
CA TYR A 269 5.70 -6.76 -11.51
C TYR A 269 6.31 -7.30 -10.22
N GLN A 270 5.99 -8.55 -9.90
CA GLN A 270 6.54 -9.27 -8.75
C GLN A 270 7.01 -10.64 -9.18
N ASN A 271 8.19 -11.03 -8.74
CA ASN A 271 8.70 -12.37 -8.92
C ASN A 271 9.52 -12.82 -7.71
N THR A 272 9.56 -14.13 -7.50
CA THR A 272 10.38 -14.76 -6.47
C THR A 272 11.30 -15.77 -7.13
N PHE A 273 12.56 -15.37 -7.34
CA PHE A 273 13.57 -16.21 -7.98
C PHE A 273 14.15 -17.21 -6.97
N ALA A 274 14.22 -18.47 -7.36
CA ALA A 274 14.79 -19.56 -6.57
C ALA A 274 14.25 -19.64 -5.12
N LYS A 275 13.05 -19.10 -4.86
CA LYS A 275 12.40 -19.01 -3.52
C LYS A 275 13.22 -18.24 -2.46
N VAL A 276 14.29 -17.57 -2.85
CA VAL A 276 15.16 -16.82 -1.93
C VAL A 276 15.28 -15.35 -2.27
N LEU A 277 14.98 -14.96 -3.51
CA LEU A 277 15.12 -13.59 -3.97
C LEU A 277 13.76 -13.04 -4.42
N ARG A 278 13.17 -12.15 -3.64
CA ARG A 278 11.93 -11.45 -4.00
C ARG A 278 12.28 -10.14 -4.69
N PHE A 279 11.80 -10.00 -5.90
CA PHE A 279 11.92 -8.80 -6.71
C PHE A 279 10.56 -8.18 -6.94
N ASN A 280 10.42 -6.88 -6.67
CA ASN A 280 9.25 -6.10 -7.01
C ASN A 280 9.69 -4.89 -7.81
N PHE A 281 8.95 -4.60 -8.86
CA PHE A 281 9.14 -3.43 -9.70
C PHE A 281 7.78 -2.80 -9.99
N GLY A 282 7.64 -1.52 -9.71
CA GLY A 282 6.42 -0.77 -9.93
C GLY A 282 6.69 0.49 -10.74
N VAL A 283 5.80 0.80 -11.67
CA VAL A 283 5.78 2.07 -12.40
C VAL A 283 4.37 2.59 -12.38
N THR A 284 4.21 3.85 -12.01
CA THR A 284 2.94 4.57 -12.05
C THR A 284 3.12 5.89 -12.77
N ALA A 285 2.37 6.09 -13.83
CA ALA A 285 2.29 7.33 -14.58
C ALA A 285 0.91 7.94 -14.42
N ASN A 286 0.84 9.21 -14.07
CA ASN A 286 -0.38 10.00 -14.03
C ASN A 286 -0.20 11.21 -14.93
N ILE A 287 -1.09 11.37 -15.88
CA ILE A 287 -1.06 12.44 -16.88
C ILE A 287 -2.40 13.16 -16.80
N GLY A 288 -2.36 14.46 -16.57
CA GLY A 288 -3.58 15.22 -16.43
C GLY A 288 -3.34 16.69 -16.14
N GLY A 289 -4.37 17.32 -15.62
CA GLY A 289 -4.30 18.71 -15.24
C GLY A 289 -5.66 19.39 -15.18
N MET A 290 -5.63 20.62 -14.80
CA MET A 290 -6.79 21.50 -14.72
C MET A 290 -6.92 22.31 -15.99
N ASN A 291 -8.14 22.44 -16.48
CA ASN A 291 -8.50 23.29 -17.60
C ASN A 291 -9.68 24.18 -17.14
N THR A 292 -9.45 25.47 -17.08
CA THR A 292 -10.48 26.46 -16.86
C THR A 292 -10.67 27.21 -18.17
N GLU A 293 -11.87 27.17 -18.69
CA GLU A 293 -12.30 27.86 -19.91
C GLU A 293 -13.14 29.09 -19.53
N ASP A 294 -13.22 30.01 -20.41
CA ASP A 294 -14.01 31.24 -20.23
C ASP A 294 -15.49 30.89 -20.03
N ASP A 295 -16.07 31.35 -18.93
CA ASP A 295 -17.48 31.19 -18.62
C ASP A 295 -18.26 32.37 -19.21
N PRO A 296 -19.14 32.15 -20.22
CA PRO A 296 -19.86 33.24 -20.86
C PRO A 296 -20.79 34.03 -19.92
N ASP A 297 -21.14 33.43 -18.78
CA ASP A 297 -22.00 34.06 -17.76
C ASP A 297 -21.19 34.81 -16.70
N ALA A 298 -19.86 34.69 -16.72
CA ALA A 298 -19.00 35.41 -15.78
C ALA A 298 -18.77 36.86 -16.21
N GLN A 299 -18.65 37.75 -15.22
CA GLN A 299 -18.35 39.17 -15.49
C GLN A 299 -16.91 39.41 -15.97
N VAL A 300 -16.01 38.47 -15.66
CA VAL A 300 -14.60 38.52 -16.05
C VAL A 300 -14.24 37.17 -16.65
N GLY A 301 -13.75 37.17 -17.86
CA GLY A 301 -13.25 35.97 -18.52
C GLY A 301 -11.94 35.51 -17.91
N GLU A 302 -11.87 34.25 -17.48
CA GLU A 302 -10.66 33.62 -16.99
C GLU A 302 -10.40 32.34 -17.76
N TRP A 303 -9.18 32.15 -18.21
CA TRP A 303 -8.75 30.87 -18.74
C TRP A 303 -7.43 30.46 -18.11
N GLU A 304 -7.34 29.18 -17.72
CA GLU A 304 -6.14 28.63 -17.12
C GLU A 304 -5.97 27.18 -17.55
N LYS A 305 -4.76 26.82 -17.86
CA LYS A 305 -4.40 25.42 -18.15
C LYS A 305 -3.18 25.01 -17.36
N VAL A 306 -3.41 24.15 -16.34
CA VAL A 306 -2.36 23.59 -15.50
C VAL A 306 -2.13 22.13 -15.87
N ARG A 307 -0.88 21.73 -16.04
CA ARG A 307 -0.49 20.32 -16.23
C ARG A 307 -0.05 19.76 -14.89
N ASP A 308 -0.60 18.61 -14.54
CA ASP A 308 -0.28 17.85 -13.33
C ASP A 308 0.14 16.44 -13.72
N ASN A 309 1.39 16.29 -14.12
CA ASN A 309 1.94 15.01 -14.55
C ASN A 309 2.88 14.46 -13.48
N ALA A 310 2.78 13.16 -13.22
CA ALA A 310 3.65 12.48 -12.28
C ALA A 310 4.07 11.12 -12.84
N LEU A 311 5.35 10.84 -12.76
CA LEU A 311 5.92 9.51 -13.01
C LEU A 311 6.62 9.04 -11.75
N ARG A 312 6.28 7.83 -11.30
CA ARG A 312 6.90 7.18 -10.15
C ARG A 312 7.37 5.80 -10.57
N ALA A 313 8.57 5.46 -10.21
CA ALA A 313 9.10 4.12 -10.34
C ALA A 313 9.70 3.69 -9.01
N ASN A 314 9.41 2.47 -8.61
CA ASN A 314 9.96 1.86 -7.41
C ASN A 314 10.47 0.47 -7.70
N THR A 315 11.58 0.12 -7.07
CA THR A 315 12.15 -1.22 -7.14
C THR A 315 12.51 -1.68 -5.74
N SER A 316 12.15 -2.89 -5.40
CA SER A 316 12.62 -3.51 -4.17
C SER A 316 13.15 -4.91 -4.43
N LEU A 317 14.27 -5.21 -3.80
CA LEU A 317 14.92 -6.50 -3.84
C LEU A 317 15.10 -6.99 -2.41
N LYS A 318 14.49 -8.13 -2.08
CA LYS A 318 14.65 -8.77 -0.78
C LYS A 318 15.29 -10.12 -0.98
N TRP A 319 16.50 -10.29 -0.47
CA TRP A 319 17.24 -11.54 -0.53
C TRP A 319 17.26 -12.22 0.84
N LEU A 320 16.68 -13.41 0.91
CA LEU A 320 16.67 -14.26 2.10
C LEU A 320 17.89 -15.18 2.03
N LEU A 321 18.95 -14.81 2.73
CA LEU A 321 20.22 -15.55 2.69
C LEU A 321 20.19 -16.86 3.49
N ASN A 322 19.19 -17.05 4.38
CA ASN A 322 19.02 -18.23 5.24
C ASN A 322 20.32 -18.75 5.87
N LYS A 323 21.25 -17.83 6.19
CA LYS A 323 22.47 -18.14 6.90
C LYS A 323 22.29 -17.91 8.39
N PRO A 324 22.89 -18.72 9.30
CA PRO A 324 22.69 -18.57 10.73
C PRO A 324 23.12 -17.20 11.29
N TRP A 325 23.89 -16.42 10.55
CA TRP A 325 24.42 -15.10 10.92
C TRP A 325 23.86 -13.93 10.08
N ILE A 326 23.15 -14.22 8.98
CA ILE A 326 22.46 -13.20 8.15
C ILE A 326 21.08 -13.72 7.74
N LEU A 327 20.01 -13.04 8.17
CA LEU A 327 18.64 -13.37 7.84
C LEU A 327 18.18 -12.81 6.49
N SER A 328 18.50 -11.57 6.18
CA SER A 328 18.11 -10.95 4.91
C SER A 328 18.94 -9.73 4.54
N LEU A 329 19.04 -9.45 3.25
CA LEU A 329 19.52 -8.19 2.70
C LEU A 329 18.38 -7.51 1.96
N ILE A 330 18.09 -6.26 2.30
CA ILE A 330 17.07 -5.44 1.64
C ILE A 330 17.76 -4.28 0.95
N HIS A 331 17.54 -4.14 -0.34
CA HIS A 331 17.97 -2.98 -1.12
C HIS A 331 16.74 -2.27 -1.69
N ILE A 332 16.64 -0.98 -1.39
CA ILE A 332 15.57 -0.10 -1.89
C ILE A 332 16.27 1.01 -2.67
N SER A 333 15.93 1.18 -3.93
CA SER A 333 16.42 2.30 -4.73
C SER A 333 15.37 3.41 -4.78
N GLU A 334 15.81 4.64 -4.64
CA GLU A 334 14.95 5.81 -4.76
C GLU A 334 14.55 6.08 -6.22
N PRO A 335 13.35 6.61 -6.46
CA PRO A 335 12.90 6.95 -7.80
C PRO A 335 13.60 8.18 -8.35
N THR A 336 13.93 8.13 -9.61
CA THR A 336 14.37 9.30 -10.36
C THR A 336 13.16 10.12 -10.78
N ARG A 337 13.15 11.39 -10.43
CA ARG A 337 12.15 12.36 -10.87
C ARG A 337 12.57 12.92 -12.22
N LEU A 338 11.72 12.80 -13.21
CA LEU A 338 11.84 13.49 -14.50
C LEU A 338 10.99 14.76 -14.48
#